data_6bd12d2416f276b0070f81e377d98676
#
_entry.id   6bd12d2416f276b0070f81e377d98676
#
_cell.length_a   1.000
_cell.length_b   1.000
_cell.length_c   1.000
_cell.angle_alpha   90.00
_cell.angle_beta   90.00
_cell.angle_gamma   90.00
#
_symmetry.space_group_name_H-M   'P 1'
#
loop_
_entity.id
_entity.type
_entity.pdbx_description
1 polymer ?
#
loop_
_entity_poly.entity_id
_entity_poly.type
_entity_poly.pdbx_seq_one_letter_code
_entity_poly.pdbx_strand_id
1 'polypeptide(L)'
;MINRREILRMGALAGFGLALGRRAFSKEALRTKPIPSTGERLPVIGLGTNQYGVHSPEERVPLREVLRRMPELGGKVIDTAPAYGRSEEVLGDLLAELGNRDRYFLATKVTAPEGSAERGKAMLEESLRRLKTGRLDLVQVHNLDGVDVLLPVLRAWKESGKIRYLGITTSRPEAHTRLTEFMSKYPLDFIQVDYSLGNRAAAERVLPLAQERRMAVLVNLPLGGRRGSLLAKVSNRPLPPWAAELEARSWAQLFLKYCVSHPAVTCAIPGTTKVRHLEDNLAAARGPLPDPATRKRMEEFWDALG
;
A
#
# COMPACT_ATOMS: atom_id res chain seq x y z
N MET A 1 -43.23 -19.96 58.06
CA MET A 1 -41.92 -19.33 58.34
C MET A 1 -40.90 -19.95 57.36
N ILE A 2 -40.59 -19.23 56.31
CA ILE A 2 -39.66 -19.69 55.26
C ILE A 2 -38.26 -19.38 55.70
N ASN A 3 -37.41 -20.41 55.77
CA ASN A 3 -36.08 -20.38 56.34
C ASN A 3 -35.08 -19.71 55.42
N ARG A 4 -34.28 -18.78 55.94
CA ARG A 4 -33.28 -17.97 55.23
C ARG A 4 -32.22 -18.75 54.41
N ARG A 5 -32.18 -20.08 54.49
CA ARG A 5 -31.26 -20.95 53.74
C ARG A 5 -31.77 -21.39 52.37
N GLU A 6 -33.04 -21.24 52.06
CA GLU A 6 -33.57 -21.60 50.74
C GLU A 6 -33.52 -20.46 49.71
N ILE A 7 -33.38 -19.21 50.16
CA ILE A 7 -33.24 -18.06 49.26
C ILE A 7 -31.86 -17.95 48.57
N LEU A 8 -30.85 -18.66 49.13
CA LEU A 8 -29.49 -18.65 48.58
C LEU A 8 -29.20 -19.73 47.52
N ARG A 9 -30.19 -20.56 47.21
CA ARG A 9 -30.04 -21.63 46.18
C ARG A 9 -30.74 -21.33 44.83
N MET A 10 -31.49 -20.26 44.72
CA MET A 10 -32.18 -19.88 43.46
C MET A 10 -31.58 -18.66 42.76
N GLY A 11 -30.40 -18.21 43.13
CA GLY A 11 -29.69 -17.05 42.52
C GLY A 11 -28.56 -17.39 41.54
N ALA A 12 -28.39 -18.64 41.07
CA ALA A 12 -27.23 -19.07 40.29
C ALA A 12 -27.54 -19.56 38.86
N LEU A 13 -28.60 -19.07 38.21
CA LEU A 13 -28.95 -19.41 36.84
C LEU A 13 -29.61 -18.24 36.15
N ALA A 14 -28.89 -17.13 35.91
CA ALA A 14 -29.22 -16.15 34.86
C ALA A 14 -28.03 -15.19 34.68
N GLY A 15 -26.99 -15.58 33.99
CA GLY A 15 -25.80 -14.77 33.74
C GLY A 15 -24.96 -15.26 32.55
N PHE A 16 -25.57 -16.01 31.62
CA PHE A 16 -24.95 -16.17 30.30
C PHE A 16 -25.21 -14.88 29.48
N GLY A 17 -24.59 -13.80 29.90
CA GLY A 17 -24.44 -12.60 29.12
C GLY A 17 -23.62 -12.97 27.89
N LEU A 18 -24.24 -12.83 26.71
CA LEU A 18 -23.58 -12.81 25.41
C LEU A 18 -22.46 -11.74 25.46
N ALA A 19 -21.29 -12.14 25.90
CA ALA A 19 -20.05 -11.46 25.59
C ALA A 19 -19.84 -11.65 24.07
N LEU A 20 -20.48 -10.80 23.27
CA LEU A 20 -20.04 -10.48 21.93
C LEU A 20 -18.61 -9.99 22.05
N GLY A 21 -17.69 -10.95 22.02
CA GLY A 21 -16.27 -10.70 22.06
C GLY A 21 -15.92 -9.76 20.90
N ARG A 22 -15.71 -8.48 21.21
CA ARG A 22 -14.82 -7.64 20.42
C ARG A 22 -13.50 -8.39 20.41
N ARG A 23 -13.35 -9.28 19.41
CA ARG A 23 -12.06 -9.95 19.15
C ARG A 23 -11.06 -8.83 18.95
N ALA A 24 -10.22 -8.62 19.94
CA ALA A 24 -9.07 -7.74 19.87
C ALA A 24 -8.31 -8.12 18.60
N PHE A 25 -8.13 -7.14 17.69
CA PHE A 25 -7.18 -7.29 16.60
C PHE A 25 -5.86 -7.73 17.25
N SER A 26 -5.30 -8.82 16.75
CA SER A 26 -4.03 -9.35 17.23
C SER A 26 -3.04 -8.21 17.41
N LYS A 27 -2.40 -8.10 18.58
CA LYS A 27 -1.31 -7.16 18.86
C LYS A 27 -0.02 -7.47 18.07
N GLU A 28 -0.07 -8.45 17.17
CA GLU A 28 1.07 -8.81 16.34
C GLU A 28 1.47 -7.62 15.45
N ALA A 29 2.76 -7.28 15.49
CA ALA A 29 3.32 -6.21 14.66
C ALA A 29 3.17 -6.53 13.16
N LEU A 30 2.98 -5.50 12.35
CA LEU A 30 2.95 -5.69 10.90
C LEU A 30 4.29 -6.23 10.41
N ARG A 31 4.23 -7.19 9.52
CA ARG A 31 5.41 -7.68 8.79
C ARG A 31 6.03 -6.54 7.99
N THR A 32 7.36 -6.47 8.04
CA THR A 32 8.13 -5.43 7.34
C THR A 32 9.18 -6.06 6.44
N LYS A 33 9.56 -5.35 5.37
CA LYS A 33 10.70 -5.69 4.52
C LYS A 33 11.68 -4.52 4.41
N PRO A 34 12.98 -4.77 4.25
CA PRO A 34 13.97 -3.71 4.12
C PRO A 34 13.90 -3.04 2.75
N ILE A 35 14.22 -1.76 2.69
CA ILE A 35 14.68 -1.07 1.48
C ILE A 35 16.11 -1.58 1.24
N PRO A 36 16.42 -2.25 0.11
CA PRO A 36 17.71 -2.93 -0.06
C PRO A 36 18.92 -2.00 -0.05
N SER A 37 18.75 -0.71 -0.44
CA SER A 37 19.84 0.27 -0.48
C SER A 37 20.25 0.79 0.90
N THR A 38 19.36 0.78 1.91
CA THR A 38 19.63 1.38 3.23
C THR A 38 19.37 0.48 4.42
N GLY A 39 18.59 -0.60 4.23
CA GLY A 39 18.14 -1.46 5.33
C GLY A 39 16.94 -0.90 6.12
N GLU A 40 16.47 0.34 5.84
CA GLU A 40 15.25 0.87 6.47
C GLU A 40 14.07 -0.06 6.19
N ARG A 41 13.30 -0.37 7.24
CA ARG A 41 12.20 -1.33 7.13
C ARG A 41 10.86 -0.61 6.93
N LEU A 42 10.12 -1.06 5.91
CA LEU A 42 8.76 -0.60 5.63
C LEU A 42 7.74 -1.71 5.88
N PRO A 43 6.56 -1.39 6.41
CA PRO A 43 5.43 -2.33 6.43
C PRO A 43 5.13 -2.81 5.01
N VAL A 44 4.82 -4.11 4.86
CA VAL A 44 4.57 -4.69 3.53
C VAL A 44 3.25 -4.25 2.91
N ILE A 45 2.38 -3.57 3.67
CA ILE A 45 1.14 -2.96 3.18
C ILE A 45 1.16 -1.46 3.49
N GLY A 46 0.92 -0.65 2.48
CA GLY A 46 0.78 0.80 2.52
C GLY A 46 -0.62 1.26 2.07
N LEU A 47 -0.71 2.52 1.67
CA LEU A 47 -1.93 3.21 1.28
C LEU A 47 -1.74 3.97 -0.04
N GLY A 48 -2.50 3.63 -1.07
CA GLY A 48 -2.66 4.42 -2.28
C GLY A 48 -3.77 5.46 -2.13
N THR A 49 -3.56 6.67 -2.65
CA THR A 49 -4.44 7.82 -2.42
C THR A 49 -5.05 8.42 -3.69
N ASN A 50 -5.15 7.66 -4.76
CA ASN A 50 -5.70 8.14 -6.03
C ASN A 50 -7.18 8.59 -5.96
N GLN A 51 -7.86 8.33 -4.86
CA GLN A 51 -9.24 8.76 -4.59
C GLN A 51 -9.33 9.86 -3.51
N TYR A 52 -8.21 10.50 -3.15
CA TYR A 52 -8.18 11.54 -2.10
C TYR A 52 -8.42 12.96 -2.66
N GLY A 53 -8.51 13.12 -3.98
CA GLY A 53 -8.79 14.39 -4.64
C GLY A 53 -10.26 14.83 -4.49
N VAL A 54 -10.74 14.95 -3.25
CA VAL A 54 -12.12 15.33 -2.90
C VAL A 54 -12.28 16.84 -2.75
N HIS A 55 -13.53 17.34 -2.83
CA HIS A 55 -13.83 18.76 -2.85
C HIS A 55 -14.57 19.25 -1.59
N SER A 56 -15.45 18.43 -1.01
CA SER A 56 -16.25 18.86 0.13
C SER A 56 -15.62 18.51 1.49
N PRO A 57 -15.93 19.25 2.55
CA PRO A 57 -15.51 18.92 3.91
C PRO A 57 -16.00 17.53 4.36
N GLU A 58 -17.20 17.13 3.97
CA GLU A 58 -17.81 15.85 4.34
C GLU A 58 -17.05 14.67 3.74
N GLU A 59 -16.59 14.81 2.50
CA GLU A 59 -15.76 13.80 1.84
C GLU A 59 -14.38 13.64 2.51
N ARG A 60 -13.87 14.69 3.19
CA ARG A 60 -12.60 14.65 3.92
C ARG A 60 -12.69 13.88 5.24
N VAL A 61 -13.85 13.81 5.87
CA VAL A 61 -14.04 13.16 7.19
C VAL A 61 -13.53 11.70 7.18
N PRO A 62 -13.96 10.81 6.27
CA PRO A 62 -13.45 9.43 6.25
C PRO A 62 -11.95 9.36 5.93
N LEU A 63 -11.40 10.27 5.10
CA LEU A 63 -9.98 10.31 4.78
C LEU A 63 -9.13 10.69 6.01
N ARG A 64 -9.60 11.69 6.76
CA ARG A 64 -8.99 12.11 8.02
C ARG A 64 -8.91 10.94 9.01
N GLU A 65 -9.98 10.19 9.12
CA GLU A 65 -10.02 9.04 10.04
C GLU A 65 -9.09 7.90 9.58
N VAL A 66 -8.97 7.64 8.28
CA VAL A 66 -7.97 6.70 7.72
C VAL A 66 -6.56 7.15 8.11
N LEU A 67 -6.21 8.44 7.91
CA LEU A 67 -4.88 8.97 8.22
C LEU A 67 -4.61 9.05 9.73
N ARG A 68 -5.63 9.24 10.56
CA ARG A 68 -5.48 9.17 12.01
C ARG A 68 -5.19 7.74 12.47
N ARG A 69 -5.93 6.78 11.91
CA ARG A 69 -5.93 5.38 12.35
C ARG A 69 -4.73 4.58 11.86
N MET A 70 -4.24 4.88 10.65
CA MET A 70 -3.20 4.09 9.99
C MET A 70 -1.93 3.90 10.83
N PRO A 71 -1.31 4.94 11.43
CA PRO A 71 -0.11 4.77 12.24
C PRO A 71 -0.36 4.08 13.58
N GLU A 72 -1.59 4.11 14.12
CA GLU A 72 -1.97 3.35 15.31
C GLU A 72 -1.98 1.84 15.04
N LEU A 73 -2.28 1.46 13.79
CA LEU A 73 -2.28 0.07 13.31
C LEU A 73 -0.89 -0.40 12.86
N GLY A 74 0.12 0.48 12.86
CA GLY A 74 1.48 0.20 12.41
C GLY A 74 1.73 0.48 10.93
N GLY A 75 0.74 1.03 10.20
CA GLY A 75 0.91 1.45 8.80
C GLY A 75 1.78 2.70 8.70
N LYS A 76 2.57 2.81 7.62
CA LYS A 76 3.54 3.90 7.45
C LYS A 76 3.59 4.48 6.03
N VAL A 77 3.45 3.67 5.00
CA VAL A 77 3.68 4.08 3.60
C VAL A 77 2.42 4.71 3.01
N ILE A 78 2.52 5.94 2.52
CA ILE A 78 1.50 6.63 1.71
C ILE A 78 2.07 6.91 0.33
N ASP A 79 1.33 6.57 -0.72
CA ASP A 79 1.66 6.89 -2.11
C ASP A 79 0.60 7.80 -2.72
N THR A 80 1.04 8.93 -3.26
CA THR A 80 0.21 9.91 -3.96
C THR A 80 0.84 10.33 -5.30
N ALA A 81 0.25 11.29 -5.99
CA ALA A 81 0.80 11.92 -7.20
C ALA A 81 0.11 13.26 -7.51
N PRO A 82 0.79 14.21 -8.18
CA PRO A 82 0.16 15.41 -8.75
C PRO A 82 -1.01 15.10 -9.69
N ALA A 83 -0.92 13.99 -10.43
CA ALA A 83 -1.96 13.54 -11.37
C ALA A 83 -3.25 13.01 -10.68
N TYR A 84 -3.29 12.94 -9.36
CA TYR A 84 -4.47 12.48 -8.61
C TYR A 84 -5.40 13.63 -8.19
N GLY A 85 -5.51 14.65 -9.02
CA GLY A 85 -6.31 15.84 -8.74
C GLY A 85 -5.81 16.58 -7.50
N ARG A 86 -6.69 16.80 -6.54
CA ARG A 86 -6.35 17.50 -5.28
C ARG A 86 -5.76 16.61 -4.18
N SER A 87 -5.38 15.37 -4.50
CA SER A 87 -4.93 14.40 -3.50
C SER A 87 -3.76 14.91 -2.64
N GLU A 88 -2.74 15.53 -3.25
CA GLU A 88 -1.61 16.09 -2.51
C GLU A 88 -2.03 17.22 -1.56
N GLU A 89 -2.94 18.11 -2.01
CA GLU A 89 -3.47 19.22 -1.19
C GLU A 89 -4.27 18.67 0.01
N VAL A 90 -5.21 17.75 -0.26
CA VAL A 90 -6.03 17.14 0.80
C VAL A 90 -5.17 16.38 1.81
N LEU A 91 -4.17 15.63 1.34
CA LEU A 91 -3.21 14.95 2.22
C LEU A 91 -2.44 15.93 3.08
N GLY A 92 -1.88 16.98 2.47
CA GLY A 92 -1.10 18.00 3.19
C GLY A 92 -1.93 18.69 4.27
N ASP A 93 -3.19 19.05 3.95
CA ASP A 93 -4.11 19.65 4.91
C ASP A 93 -4.38 18.71 6.09
N LEU A 94 -4.76 17.47 5.81
CA LEU A 94 -5.14 16.49 6.83
C LEU A 94 -3.96 16.06 7.70
N LEU A 95 -2.78 15.86 7.12
CA LEU A 95 -1.57 15.51 7.88
C LEU A 95 -1.11 16.66 8.79
N ALA A 96 -1.24 17.92 8.32
CA ALA A 96 -0.96 19.10 9.13
C ALA A 96 -1.97 19.26 10.28
N GLU A 97 -3.26 19.10 10.02
CA GLU A 97 -4.32 19.12 11.03
C GLU A 97 -4.11 18.05 12.10
N LEU A 98 -3.74 16.83 11.71
CA LEU A 98 -3.49 15.71 12.62
C LEU A 98 -2.14 15.78 13.34
N GLY A 99 -1.22 16.63 12.88
CA GLY A 99 0.13 16.77 13.45
C GLY A 99 0.94 15.46 13.37
N ASN A 100 0.69 14.62 12.36
CA ASN A 100 1.25 13.28 12.28
C ASN A 100 2.08 12.98 11.02
N ARG A 101 2.51 14.01 10.26
CA ARG A 101 3.32 13.87 9.04
C ARG A 101 4.55 12.98 9.25
N ASP A 102 5.26 13.15 10.35
CA ASP A 102 6.51 12.45 10.65
C ASP A 102 6.34 10.95 10.93
N ARG A 103 5.12 10.50 11.13
CA ARG A 103 4.80 9.08 11.28
C ARG A 103 4.73 8.33 9.95
N TYR A 104 4.83 9.04 8.81
CA TYR A 104 4.65 8.49 7.49
C TYR A 104 5.91 8.50 6.64
N PHE A 105 6.06 7.46 5.83
CA PHE A 105 6.89 7.43 4.64
C PHE A 105 6.04 7.91 3.47
N LEU A 106 6.28 9.14 3.01
CA LEU A 106 5.46 9.81 2.01
C LEU A 106 6.11 9.74 0.64
N ALA A 107 5.45 9.05 -0.29
CA ALA A 107 5.85 8.92 -1.68
C ALA A 107 4.95 9.76 -2.60
N THR A 108 5.56 10.48 -3.53
CA THR A 108 4.85 11.15 -4.63
C THR A 108 5.55 10.92 -5.96
N LYS A 109 5.06 11.58 -7.02
CA LYS A 109 5.53 11.36 -8.39
C LYS A 109 5.80 12.67 -9.10
N VAL A 110 6.51 12.60 -10.21
CA VAL A 110 6.80 13.74 -11.08
C VAL A 110 6.80 13.29 -12.53
N THR A 111 6.40 14.17 -13.44
CA THR A 111 6.56 14.03 -14.91
C THR A 111 7.41 15.17 -15.45
N ALA A 112 7.90 15.02 -16.68
CA ALA A 112 8.59 16.09 -17.41
C ALA A 112 7.70 16.59 -18.57
N PRO A 113 6.71 17.46 -18.30
CA PRO A 113 5.87 17.98 -19.36
C PRO A 113 6.70 18.56 -20.51
N GLU A 114 6.43 18.14 -21.74
CA GLU A 114 7.19 18.52 -22.94
C GLU A 114 8.72 18.25 -22.83
N GLY A 115 9.11 17.25 -22.01
CA GLY A 115 10.52 16.91 -21.79
C GLY A 115 11.32 17.93 -20.97
N SER A 116 10.63 18.87 -20.28
CA SER A 116 11.30 19.94 -19.54
C SER A 116 11.65 19.55 -18.11
N ALA A 117 12.93 19.55 -17.80
CA ALA A 117 13.44 19.34 -16.42
C ALA A 117 12.99 20.47 -15.49
N GLU A 118 12.94 21.72 -15.96
CA GLU A 118 12.52 22.91 -15.20
C GLU A 118 11.05 22.79 -14.78
N ARG A 119 10.17 22.38 -15.70
CA ARG A 119 8.75 22.12 -15.38
C ARG A 119 8.60 20.98 -14.37
N GLY A 120 9.38 19.92 -14.53
CA GLY A 120 9.41 18.83 -13.55
C GLY A 120 9.86 19.30 -12.16
N LYS A 121 10.89 20.14 -12.11
CA LYS A 121 11.36 20.74 -10.85
C LYS A 121 10.28 21.62 -10.22
N ALA A 122 9.63 22.49 -11.00
CA ALA A 122 8.52 23.32 -10.53
C ALA A 122 7.34 22.47 -10.00
N MET A 123 7.03 21.36 -10.66
CA MET A 123 6.01 20.38 -10.18
C MET A 123 6.39 19.80 -8.82
N LEU A 124 7.66 19.47 -8.59
CA LEU A 124 8.13 18.95 -7.30
C LEU A 124 8.08 20.02 -6.18
N GLU A 125 8.44 21.26 -6.49
CA GLU A 125 8.32 22.38 -5.55
C GLU A 125 6.85 22.61 -5.17
N GLU A 126 5.95 22.53 -6.14
CA GLU A 126 4.51 22.60 -5.92
C GLU A 126 3.99 21.40 -5.10
N SER A 127 4.51 20.19 -5.30
CA SER A 127 4.16 19.02 -4.48
C SER A 127 4.58 19.22 -3.01
N LEU A 128 5.77 19.76 -2.74
CA LEU A 128 6.19 20.11 -1.37
C LEU A 128 5.22 21.11 -0.72
N ARG A 129 4.80 22.13 -1.48
CA ARG A 129 3.84 23.14 -1.01
C ARG A 129 2.47 22.54 -0.70
N ARG A 130 1.91 21.72 -1.60
CA ARG A 130 0.61 21.05 -1.42
C ARG A 130 0.63 20.08 -0.25
N LEU A 131 1.68 19.29 -0.13
CA LEU A 131 1.87 18.31 0.95
C LEU A 131 2.31 18.95 2.28
N LYS A 132 2.51 20.28 2.30
CA LYS A 132 2.92 21.06 3.49
C LYS A 132 4.12 20.44 4.21
N THR A 133 5.14 20.04 3.46
CA THR A 133 6.33 19.37 3.98
C THR A 133 7.61 19.93 3.35
N GLY A 134 8.67 20.03 4.13
CA GLY A 134 9.99 20.42 3.62
C GLY A 134 10.76 19.27 2.96
N ARG A 135 10.31 18.02 3.12
CA ARG A 135 10.99 16.82 2.60
C ARG A 135 10.01 15.72 2.25
N LEU A 136 10.32 15.03 1.15
CA LEU A 136 9.62 13.80 0.74
C LEU A 136 10.50 12.58 1.01
N ASP A 137 9.87 11.43 1.27
CA ASP A 137 10.63 10.20 1.47
C ASP A 137 10.99 9.58 0.11
N LEU A 138 10.05 9.51 -0.82
CA LEU A 138 10.28 8.95 -2.15
C LEU A 138 9.65 9.83 -3.22
N VAL A 139 10.41 10.12 -4.28
CA VAL A 139 9.88 10.71 -5.53
C VAL A 139 10.15 9.77 -6.69
N GLN A 140 9.13 9.52 -7.50
CA GLN A 140 9.20 8.59 -8.64
C GLN A 140 8.83 9.30 -9.94
N VAL A 141 9.58 9.04 -11.01
CA VAL A 141 9.17 9.49 -12.36
C VAL A 141 7.93 8.72 -12.78
N HIS A 142 6.83 9.44 -13.00
CA HIS A 142 5.50 8.87 -13.23
C HIS A 142 5.34 8.37 -14.67
N ASN A 143 4.90 7.11 -14.83
CA ASN A 143 4.67 6.47 -16.14
C ASN A 143 5.88 6.50 -17.08
N LEU A 144 7.09 6.56 -16.53
CA LEU A 144 8.36 6.67 -17.28
C LEU A 144 8.45 7.96 -18.13
N ASP A 145 7.64 8.98 -17.82
CA ASP A 145 7.61 10.24 -18.55
C ASP A 145 8.76 11.17 -18.12
N GLY A 146 9.74 11.30 -18.99
CA GLY A 146 10.91 12.15 -18.78
C GLY A 146 11.98 11.54 -17.87
N VAL A 147 12.15 10.21 -17.80
CA VAL A 147 13.15 9.55 -16.95
C VAL A 147 14.55 10.13 -17.13
N ASP A 148 15.02 10.28 -18.37
CA ASP A 148 16.39 10.72 -18.64
C ASP A 148 16.65 12.18 -18.19
N VAL A 149 15.66 13.05 -18.23
CA VAL A 149 15.77 14.46 -17.84
C VAL A 149 15.49 14.70 -16.35
N LEU A 150 14.64 13.86 -15.72
CA LEU A 150 14.25 14.03 -14.32
C LEU A 150 15.18 13.33 -13.33
N LEU A 151 15.81 12.21 -13.70
CA LEU A 151 16.70 11.52 -12.76
C LEU A 151 17.89 12.39 -12.30
N PRO A 152 18.53 13.23 -13.13
CA PRO A 152 19.52 14.18 -12.66
C PRO A 152 18.96 15.16 -11.61
N VAL A 153 17.75 15.69 -11.82
CA VAL A 153 17.06 16.59 -10.88
C VAL A 153 16.80 15.85 -9.55
N LEU A 154 16.27 14.63 -9.61
CA LEU A 154 15.99 13.84 -8.41
C LEU A 154 17.26 13.49 -7.62
N ARG A 155 18.38 13.22 -8.31
CA ARG A 155 19.69 13.02 -7.65
C ARG A 155 20.14 14.25 -6.90
N ALA A 156 20.11 15.42 -7.55
CA ALA A 156 20.45 16.68 -6.89
C ALA A 156 19.55 16.96 -5.67
N TRP A 157 18.27 16.63 -5.77
CA TRP A 157 17.35 16.75 -4.64
C TRP A 157 17.64 15.73 -3.51
N LYS A 158 18.08 14.52 -3.85
CA LYS A 158 18.52 13.54 -2.86
C LYS A 158 19.80 14.00 -2.15
N GLU A 159 20.77 14.51 -2.89
CA GLU A 159 22.02 15.05 -2.36
C GLU A 159 21.78 16.26 -1.44
N SER A 160 20.82 17.13 -1.78
CA SER A 160 20.42 18.26 -0.94
C SER A 160 19.52 17.89 0.25
N GLY A 161 19.11 16.63 0.39
CA GLY A 161 18.24 16.16 1.45
C GLY A 161 16.76 16.51 1.29
N LYS A 162 16.34 17.09 0.17
CA LYS A 162 14.93 17.38 -0.14
C LYS A 162 14.11 16.10 -0.35
N ILE A 163 14.74 15.04 -0.85
CA ILE A 163 14.16 13.69 -0.93
C ILE A 163 15.13 12.65 -0.35
N ARG A 164 14.60 11.52 0.10
CA ARG A 164 15.42 10.44 0.66
C ARG A 164 15.74 9.36 -0.36
N TYR A 165 14.76 9.05 -1.20
CA TYR A 165 14.80 7.99 -2.20
C TYR A 165 14.26 8.49 -3.52
N LEU A 166 14.79 7.94 -4.62
CA LEU A 166 14.31 8.18 -5.97
C LEU A 166 13.92 6.88 -6.66
N GLY A 167 13.00 6.98 -7.60
CA GLY A 167 12.53 5.82 -8.35
C GLY A 167 11.82 6.18 -9.64
N ILE A 168 11.30 5.15 -10.29
CA ILE A 168 10.48 5.26 -11.50
C ILE A 168 9.25 4.36 -11.38
N THR A 169 8.16 4.68 -12.09
CA THR A 169 6.93 3.91 -11.97
C THR A 169 6.19 3.75 -13.30
N THR A 170 5.55 2.62 -13.46
CA THR A 170 4.48 2.40 -14.43
C THR A 170 3.38 1.53 -13.83
N SER A 171 2.16 1.67 -14.35
CA SER A 171 1.06 0.76 -14.07
C SER A 171 0.62 -0.03 -15.32
N ARG A 172 1.47 -0.06 -16.35
CA ARG A 172 1.15 -0.62 -17.67
C ARG A 172 2.08 -1.77 -18.00
N PRO A 173 1.59 -3.03 -18.17
CA PRO A 173 2.42 -4.16 -18.56
C PRO A 173 3.17 -3.94 -19.89
N GLU A 174 2.55 -3.25 -20.83
CA GLU A 174 3.18 -2.91 -22.13
C GLU A 174 4.43 -2.03 -21.99
N ALA A 175 4.59 -1.35 -20.86
CA ALA A 175 5.77 -0.54 -20.55
C ALA A 175 6.88 -1.29 -19.79
N HIS A 176 6.69 -2.58 -19.48
CA HIS A 176 7.66 -3.34 -18.67
C HIS A 176 9.03 -3.48 -19.35
N THR A 177 9.07 -3.61 -20.67
CA THR A 177 10.34 -3.63 -21.42
C THR A 177 11.11 -2.33 -21.20
N ARG A 178 10.47 -1.19 -21.44
CA ARG A 178 11.08 0.13 -21.21
C ARG A 178 11.46 0.37 -19.74
N LEU A 179 10.63 -0.11 -18.80
CA LEU A 179 10.94 -0.06 -17.37
C LEU A 179 12.25 -0.80 -17.08
N THR A 180 12.42 -2.03 -17.58
CA THR A 180 13.63 -2.83 -17.34
C THR A 180 14.87 -2.25 -18.03
N GLU A 181 14.75 -1.57 -19.17
CA GLU A 181 15.84 -0.82 -19.78
C GLU A 181 16.32 0.30 -18.84
N PHE A 182 15.41 1.11 -18.30
CA PHE A 182 15.77 2.15 -17.34
C PHE A 182 16.33 1.57 -16.02
N MET A 183 15.76 0.47 -15.51
CA MET A 183 16.29 -0.22 -14.34
C MET A 183 17.73 -0.71 -14.56
N SER A 184 18.05 -1.13 -15.77
CA SER A 184 19.42 -1.57 -16.13
C SER A 184 20.38 -0.39 -16.26
N LYS A 185 19.90 0.74 -16.78
CA LYS A 185 20.70 1.94 -17.09
C LYS A 185 21.00 2.79 -15.84
N TYR A 186 20.06 2.91 -14.92
CA TYR A 186 20.16 3.86 -13.82
C TYR A 186 20.20 3.21 -12.44
N PRO A 187 21.01 3.75 -11.50
CA PRO A 187 20.91 3.40 -10.08
C PRO A 187 19.64 4.02 -9.48
N LEU A 188 18.69 3.16 -9.12
CA LEU A 188 17.40 3.53 -8.53
C LEU A 188 17.26 2.90 -7.14
N ASP A 189 16.63 3.62 -6.20
CA ASP A 189 16.29 3.05 -4.90
C ASP A 189 14.98 2.24 -4.98
N PHE A 190 14.03 2.72 -5.79
CA PHE A 190 12.69 2.14 -5.92
C PHE A 190 12.26 1.98 -7.37
N ILE A 191 11.47 0.95 -7.60
CA ILE A 191 10.54 0.89 -8.73
C ILE A 191 9.11 0.71 -8.21
N GLN A 192 8.13 1.22 -8.96
CA GLN A 192 6.72 0.94 -8.69
C GLN A 192 6.09 0.34 -9.94
N VAL A 193 5.45 -0.81 -9.79
CA VAL A 193 4.91 -1.58 -10.91
C VAL A 193 3.60 -2.25 -10.52
N ASP A 194 2.73 -2.47 -11.51
CA ASP A 194 1.51 -3.25 -11.33
C ASP A 194 1.84 -4.74 -11.18
N TYR A 195 1.29 -5.32 -10.12
CA TYR A 195 1.41 -6.75 -9.85
C TYR A 195 0.26 -7.23 -8.97
N SER A 196 -0.38 -8.31 -9.38
CA SER A 196 -1.50 -8.91 -8.65
C SER A 196 -1.64 -10.38 -9.03
N LEU A 197 -2.50 -11.11 -8.32
CA LEU A 197 -2.84 -12.48 -8.69
C LEU A 197 -3.44 -12.58 -10.11
N GLY A 198 -4.19 -11.56 -10.55
CA GLY A 198 -4.79 -11.48 -11.90
C GLY A 198 -3.89 -10.85 -12.96
N ASN A 199 -2.74 -10.29 -12.57
CA ASN A 199 -1.74 -9.75 -13.51
C ASN A 199 -0.34 -10.04 -12.99
N ARG A 200 0.29 -11.07 -13.51
CA ARG A 200 1.57 -11.61 -13.05
C ARG A 200 2.76 -11.24 -13.92
N ALA A 201 2.54 -10.46 -14.99
CA ALA A 201 3.58 -10.13 -15.99
C ALA A 201 4.87 -9.55 -15.38
N ALA A 202 4.76 -8.75 -14.32
CA ALA A 202 5.95 -8.20 -13.64
C ALA A 202 6.87 -9.28 -13.04
N ALA A 203 6.34 -10.45 -12.69
CA ALA A 203 7.12 -11.54 -12.11
C ALA A 203 8.08 -12.21 -13.11
N GLU A 204 7.86 -12.05 -14.41
CA GLU A 204 8.69 -12.66 -15.45
C GLU A 204 10.08 -12.02 -15.53
N ARG A 205 10.16 -10.70 -15.45
CA ARG A 205 11.42 -9.96 -15.65
C ARG A 205 11.63 -8.80 -14.68
N VAL A 206 10.59 -7.99 -14.40
CA VAL A 206 10.73 -6.76 -13.60
C VAL A 206 11.10 -7.08 -12.15
N LEU A 207 10.38 -7.98 -11.50
CA LEU A 207 10.64 -8.34 -10.11
C LEU A 207 11.99 -9.05 -9.92
N PRO A 208 12.41 -10.03 -10.76
CA PRO A 208 13.74 -10.60 -10.70
C PRO A 208 14.86 -9.55 -10.86
N LEU A 209 14.74 -8.65 -11.85
CA LEU A 209 15.72 -7.58 -12.07
C LEU A 209 15.78 -6.60 -10.88
N ALA A 210 14.63 -6.26 -10.27
CA ALA A 210 14.61 -5.41 -9.09
C ALA A 210 15.37 -6.05 -7.91
N GLN A 211 15.23 -7.36 -7.74
CA GLN A 211 15.97 -8.12 -6.70
C GLN A 211 17.47 -8.14 -6.98
N GLU A 212 17.87 -8.46 -8.21
CA GLU A 212 19.27 -8.46 -8.66
C GLU A 212 19.91 -7.08 -8.44
N ARG A 213 19.23 -6.02 -8.83
CA ARG A 213 19.70 -4.63 -8.74
C ARG A 213 19.50 -4.01 -7.35
N ARG A 214 19.00 -4.77 -6.38
CA ARG A 214 18.75 -4.33 -5.00
C ARG A 214 17.82 -3.10 -4.90
N MET A 215 16.80 -3.04 -5.76
CA MET A 215 15.78 -1.99 -5.76
C MET A 215 14.60 -2.42 -4.88
N ALA A 216 14.03 -1.50 -4.11
CA ALA A 216 12.77 -1.73 -3.43
C ALA A 216 11.62 -1.68 -4.43
N VAL A 217 10.59 -2.50 -4.21
CA VAL A 217 9.43 -2.58 -5.10
C VAL A 217 8.16 -2.15 -4.36
N LEU A 218 7.52 -1.09 -4.85
CA LEU A 218 6.14 -0.78 -4.52
C LEU A 218 5.21 -1.43 -5.56
N VAL A 219 4.19 -2.14 -5.10
CA VAL A 219 3.18 -2.74 -6.00
C VAL A 219 1.95 -1.84 -6.04
N ASN A 220 1.69 -1.25 -7.20
CA ASN A 220 0.41 -0.61 -7.48
C ASN A 220 -0.60 -1.62 -8.05
N LEU A 221 -1.88 -1.26 -8.05
CA LEU A 221 -3.00 -2.10 -8.52
C LEU A 221 -3.02 -3.55 -7.93
N PRO A 222 -2.66 -3.78 -6.65
CA PRO A 222 -2.57 -5.14 -6.11
C PRO A 222 -3.92 -5.88 -6.07
N LEU A 223 -5.03 -5.15 -6.19
CA LEU A 223 -6.40 -5.67 -6.25
C LEU A 223 -7.05 -5.50 -7.65
N GLY A 224 -6.23 -5.26 -8.70
CA GLY A 224 -6.63 -5.18 -10.10
C GLY A 224 -6.95 -3.76 -10.60
N GLY A 225 -7.66 -2.95 -9.84
CA GLY A 225 -7.92 -1.55 -10.20
C GLY A 225 -8.64 -1.35 -11.54
N ARG A 226 -8.10 -0.46 -12.41
CA ARG A 226 -8.73 -0.08 -13.70
C ARG A 226 -8.83 -1.22 -14.72
N ARG A 227 -8.06 -2.31 -14.56
CA ARG A 227 -8.07 -3.48 -15.45
C ARG A 227 -9.08 -4.55 -15.06
N GLY A 228 -9.98 -4.21 -14.18
CA GLY A 228 -10.92 -5.12 -13.57
C GLY A 228 -10.57 -5.38 -12.12
N SER A 229 -11.57 -5.25 -11.26
CA SER A 229 -11.40 -5.52 -9.83
C SER A 229 -11.37 -7.03 -9.58
N LEU A 230 -10.27 -7.53 -8.99
CA LEU A 230 -10.20 -8.91 -8.54
C LEU A 230 -11.32 -9.22 -7.54
N LEU A 231 -11.64 -8.25 -6.69
CA LEU A 231 -12.70 -8.39 -5.69
C LEU A 231 -14.09 -8.53 -6.32
N ALA A 232 -14.36 -7.83 -7.43
CA ALA A 232 -15.63 -7.96 -8.14
C ALA A 232 -15.82 -9.38 -8.70
N LYS A 233 -14.74 -10.00 -9.21
CA LYS A 233 -14.77 -11.37 -9.78
C LYS A 233 -15.11 -12.45 -8.73
N VAL A 234 -14.81 -12.19 -7.46
CA VAL A 234 -15.04 -13.12 -6.36
C VAL A 234 -16.11 -12.67 -5.36
N SER A 235 -16.86 -11.60 -5.67
CA SER A 235 -17.81 -10.96 -4.75
C SER A 235 -18.86 -11.90 -4.16
N ASN A 236 -19.29 -12.90 -4.94
CA ASN A 236 -20.31 -13.89 -4.55
C ASN A 236 -19.70 -15.26 -4.20
N ARG A 237 -18.39 -15.34 -4.00
CA ARG A 237 -17.71 -16.61 -3.69
C ARG A 237 -17.21 -16.63 -2.24
N PRO A 238 -17.41 -17.71 -1.50
CA PRO A 238 -16.77 -17.89 -0.21
C PRO A 238 -15.24 -17.98 -0.39
N LEU A 239 -14.50 -17.64 0.65
CA LEU A 239 -13.07 -17.92 0.68
C LEU A 239 -12.83 -19.43 0.54
N PRO A 240 -11.79 -19.84 -0.20
CA PRO A 240 -11.42 -21.24 -0.28
C PRO A 240 -10.97 -21.74 1.11
N PRO A 241 -11.25 -23.03 1.47
CA PRO A 241 -10.91 -23.54 2.81
C PRO A 241 -9.45 -23.33 3.22
N TRP A 242 -8.52 -23.41 2.26
CA TRP A 242 -7.08 -23.22 2.50
C TRP A 242 -6.68 -21.76 2.81
N ALA A 243 -7.57 -20.79 2.63
CA ALA A 243 -7.31 -19.42 3.06
C ALA A 243 -7.10 -19.32 4.58
N ALA A 244 -7.65 -20.28 5.34
CA ALA A 244 -7.45 -20.38 6.78
C ALA A 244 -5.98 -20.69 7.15
N GLU A 245 -5.25 -21.41 6.32
CA GLU A 245 -3.81 -21.72 6.49
C GLU A 245 -2.96 -20.43 6.47
N LEU A 246 -3.45 -19.40 5.77
CA LEU A 246 -2.85 -18.08 5.69
C LEU A 246 -3.47 -17.08 6.68
N GLU A 247 -4.38 -17.51 7.56
CA GLU A 247 -5.17 -16.64 8.44
C GLU A 247 -5.88 -15.50 7.69
N ALA A 248 -6.15 -15.68 6.40
CA ALA A 248 -6.86 -14.70 5.58
C ALA A 248 -8.37 -14.78 5.86
N ARG A 249 -8.97 -13.62 6.19
CA ARG A 249 -10.39 -13.48 6.55
C ARG A 249 -11.21 -12.76 5.49
N SER A 250 -10.56 -12.28 4.44
CA SER A 250 -11.19 -11.63 3.29
C SER A 250 -10.41 -11.92 2.02
N TRP A 251 -11.07 -11.77 0.87
CA TRP A 251 -10.44 -11.86 -0.43
C TRP A 251 -9.35 -10.80 -0.61
N ALA A 252 -9.54 -9.58 -0.06
CA ALA A 252 -8.51 -8.55 -0.11
C ALA A 252 -7.23 -8.99 0.62
N GLN A 253 -7.36 -9.56 1.83
CA GLN A 253 -6.21 -10.10 2.54
C GLN A 253 -5.51 -11.20 1.75
N LEU A 254 -6.27 -12.13 1.15
CA LEU A 254 -5.70 -13.23 0.38
C LEU A 254 -4.90 -12.72 -0.83
N PHE A 255 -5.45 -11.79 -1.60
CA PHE A 255 -4.78 -11.21 -2.76
C PHE A 255 -3.56 -10.36 -2.38
N LEU A 256 -3.65 -9.60 -1.30
CA LEU A 256 -2.52 -8.81 -0.80
C LEU A 256 -1.39 -9.71 -0.28
N LYS A 257 -1.71 -10.78 0.44
CA LYS A 257 -0.72 -11.79 0.87
C LYS A 257 0.01 -12.40 -0.32
N TYR A 258 -0.69 -12.70 -1.41
CA TYR A 258 -0.06 -13.15 -2.65
C TYR A 258 0.97 -12.13 -3.17
N CYS A 259 0.60 -10.85 -3.27
CA CYS A 259 1.52 -9.81 -3.74
C CYS A 259 2.77 -9.71 -2.87
N VAL A 260 2.59 -9.59 -1.55
CA VAL A 260 3.71 -9.32 -0.63
C VAL A 260 4.51 -10.56 -0.26
N SER A 261 4.05 -11.75 -0.59
CA SER A 261 4.83 -12.98 -0.44
C SER A 261 5.94 -13.11 -1.49
N HIS A 262 5.86 -12.40 -2.62
CA HIS A 262 6.95 -12.38 -3.58
C HIS A 262 8.22 -11.75 -2.94
N PRO A 263 9.39 -12.41 -3.02
CA PRO A 263 10.59 -11.94 -2.31
C PRO A 263 11.04 -10.54 -2.71
N ALA A 264 10.91 -10.16 -3.99
CA ALA A 264 11.28 -8.85 -4.49
C ALA A 264 10.32 -7.72 -4.05
N VAL A 265 9.06 -8.01 -3.68
CA VAL A 265 8.08 -6.99 -3.33
C VAL A 265 8.34 -6.46 -1.93
N THR A 266 8.55 -5.16 -1.79
CA THR A 266 8.75 -4.47 -0.51
C THR A 266 7.42 -4.09 0.13
N CYS A 267 6.51 -3.45 -0.63
CA CYS A 267 5.24 -2.97 -0.11
C CYS A 267 4.17 -2.94 -1.21
N ALA A 268 2.96 -3.42 -0.93
CA ALA A 268 1.80 -3.22 -1.77
C ALA A 268 0.97 -2.02 -1.27
N ILE A 269 0.45 -1.19 -2.19
CA ILE A 269 -0.23 0.06 -1.88
C ILE A 269 -1.69 0.07 -2.36
N PRO A 270 -2.58 -0.77 -1.78
CA PRO A 270 -4.00 -0.73 -2.11
C PRO A 270 -4.61 0.62 -1.74
N GLY A 271 -5.45 1.17 -2.64
CA GLY A 271 -6.19 2.40 -2.38
C GLY A 271 -7.40 2.17 -1.49
N THR A 272 -7.65 3.06 -0.52
CA THR A 272 -8.91 3.08 0.24
C THR A 272 -9.20 4.43 0.87
N THR A 273 -10.49 4.75 0.98
CA THR A 273 -11.03 5.92 1.68
C THR A 273 -11.79 5.54 2.96
N LYS A 274 -11.78 4.27 3.37
CA LYS A 274 -12.58 3.75 4.48
C LYS A 274 -11.71 3.03 5.51
N VAL A 275 -11.88 3.34 6.79
CA VAL A 275 -11.12 2.72 7.90
C VAL A 275 -11.25 1.20 7.90
N ARG A 276 -12.46 0.66 7.70
CA ARG A 276 -12.69 -0.78 7.65
C ARG A 276 -11.83 -1.49 6.58
N HIS A 277 -11.64 -0.85 5.41
CA HIS A 277 -10.79 -1.40 4.36
C HIS A 277 -9.31 -1.21 4.67
N LEU A 278 -8.92 -0.11 5.33
CA LEU A 278 -7.57 0.07 5.83
C LEU A 278 -7.19 -1.06 6.81
N GLU A 279 -8.05 -1.32 7.80
CA GLU A 279 -7.85 -2.37 8.81
C GLU A 279 -7.76 -3.75 8.16
N ASP A 280 -8.64 -4.04 7.20
CA ASP A 280 -8.65 -5.29 6.45
C ASP A 280 -7.38 -5.45 5.59
N ASN A 281 -6.96 -4.42 4.87
CA ASN A 281 -5.74 -4.43 4.06
C ASN A 281 -4.49 -4.63 4.94
N LEU A 282 -4.36 -3.89 6.05
CA LEU A 282 -3.22 -3.99 6.95
C LEU A 282 -3.16 -5.37 7.66
N ALA A 283 -4.30 -6.03 7.85
CA ALA A 283 -4.33 -7.40 8.39
C ALA A 283 -3.62 -8.40 7.47
N ALA A 284 -3.53 -8.15 6.17
CA ALA A 284 -2.74 -8.98 5.24
C ALA A 284 -1.23 -9.00 5.57
N ALA A 285 -0.74 -8.00 6.33
CA ALA A 285 0.64 -7.95 6.80
C ALA A 285 0.89 -8.77 8.08
N ARG A 286 -0.08 -9.54 8.57
CA ARG A 286 0.03 -10.40 9.76
C ARG A 286 -0.11 -11.87 9.38
N GLY A 287 0.33 -12.75 10.28
CA GLY A 287 0.26 -14.19 10.10
C GLY A 287 1.10 -14.72 8.94
N PRO A 288 0.87 -15.98 8.51
CA PRO A 288 1.64 -16.64 7.44
C PRO A 288 1.48 -15.95 6.09
N LEU A 289 2.55 -15.94 5.30
CA LEU A 289 2.52 -15.59 3.87
C LEU A 289 2.58 -16.86 3.02
N PRO A 290 1.98 -16.86 1.81
CA PRO A 290 2.09 -17.96 0.87
C PRO A 290 3.55 -18.31 0.57
N ASP A 291 3.91 -19.57 0.72
CA ASP A 291 5.13 -20.16 0.19
C ASP A 291 5.00 -20.42 -1.33
N PRO A 292 6.05 -20.87 -2.03
CA PRO A 292 5.99 -21.12 -3.47
C PRO A 292 4.88 -22.09 -3.90
N ALA A 293 4.63 -23.16 -3.12
CA ALA A 293 3.59 -24.13 -3.42
C ALA A 293 2.18 -23.54 -3.27
N THR A 294 1.98 -22.80 -2.18
CA THR A 294 0.72 -22.09 -1.92
C THR A 294 0.47 -21.00 -2.95
N ARG A 295 1.51 -20.25 -3.39
CA ARG A 295 1.39 -19.27 -4.47
C ARG A 295 0.90 -19.93 -5.76
N LYS A 296 1.49 -21.07 -6.15
CA LYS A 296 1.07 -21.83 -7.33
C LYS A 296 -0.38 -22.26 -7.21
N ARG A 297 -0.80 -22.79 -6.06
CA ARG A 297 -2.20 -23.15 -5.77
C ARG A 297 -3.16 -21.97 -5.91
N MET A 298 -2.73 -20.77 -5.48
CA MET A 298 -3.51 -19.53 -5.65
C MET A 298 -3.65 -19.16 -7.12
N GLU A 299 -2.60 -19.30 -7.90
CA GLU A 299 -2.58 -19.01 -9.35
C GLU A 299 -3.51 -19.97 -10.11
N GLU A 300 -3.38 -21.28 -9.86
CA GLU A 300 -4.24 -22.31 -10.44
C GLU A 300 -5.73 -22.08 -10.09
N PHE A 301 -6.01 -21.74 -8.82
CA PHE A 301 -7.36 -21.39 -8.39
C PHE A 301 -7.91 -20.17 -9.15
N TRP A 302 -7.10 -19.12 -9.29
CA TRP A 302 -7.51 -17.90 -10.00
C TRP A 302 -7.76 -18.15 -11.48
N ASP A 303 -6.88 -18.89 -12.13
CA ASP A 303 -6.97 -19.20 -13.56
C ASP A 303 -8.18 -20.07 -13.88
N ALA A 304 -8.58 -20.95 -12.97
CA ALA A 304 -9.80 -21.76 -13.08
C ALA A 304 -11.11 -20.96 -12.91
N LEU A 305 -11.05 -19.69 -12.49
CA LEU A 305 -12.24 -18.85 -12.36
C LEU A 305 -12.74 -18.29 -13.71
N GLY A 306 -11.96 -18.40 -14.75
CA GLY A 306 -12.29 -17.94 -16.12
C GLY A 306 -12.05 -16.45 -16.34
#